data_11b073f9b50335a9e1abec7df5d07857
#
_entry.id   11b073f9b50335a9e1abec7df5d07857
#
_cell.length_a   1.000
_cell.length_b   1.000
_cell.length_c   1.000
_cell.angle_alpha   90.00
_cell.angle_beta   90.00
_cell.angle_gamma   90.00
#
_symmetry.space_group_name_H-M   'P 1'
#
loop_
_entity.id
_entity.type
_entity.pdbx_description
1 polymer ?
#
loop_
_entity_poly.entity_id
_entity_poly.type
_entity_poly.pdbx_seq_one_letter_code
_entity_poly.pdbx_strand_id
1 'polypeptide(L)'
;MLYSEKELEKRLKAGCALYYFYASDEALVHTAAQKALKYLNRDDPETTVLDGPTPSVEEIVLAAGTISFFGGKRLVLMPLIRPSTYSDKDLQELCDTLADTENAIFVLTSIIEESYGKLRPGKREQKLIASCEKLGYCVQLNRPTGAALQAMARDWAKEAGADFAPGAEAALLARCGEDQFLLKNEVEKLAALANYSTITKEMVSRLGTVTLDADTFDMVKLLTSGQADKAQQKLKTLLALQNEPIMIAGALISNYLDLYRVLLGRRSRRGLGDVAKDFGYKGNWNYRLNSTEKTALRFKRAQLEDCLHILQRLDTDLKSSKLDADLLMQKALCELALAGRA
;
A
#
# COMPACT_ATOMS: atom_id res chain seq x y z
N MET A 1 8.14 -16.86 4.66
CA MET A 1 9.38 -16.02 4.67
C MET A 1 8.99 -14.62 4.20
N LEU A 2 9.59 -13.55 4.75
CA LEU A 2 9.32 -12.19 4.23
C LEU A 2 10.16 -11.94 2.98
N TYR A 3 9.56 -11.29 1.99
CA TYR A 3 10.23 -10.93 0.74
C TYR A 3 11.36 -9.93 0.98
N SER A 4 12.52 -10.19 0.38
CA SER A 4 13.56 -9.19 0.18
C SER A 4 14.21 -9.41 -1.21
N GLU A 5 14.55 -8.31 -1.89
CA GLU A 5 15.18 -8.40 -3.22
C GLU A 5 16.53 -9.16 -3.15
N LYS A 6 17.32 -8.92 -2.12
CA LYS A 6 18.59 -9.62 -1.90
C LYS A 6 18.41 -11.13 -1.73
N GLU A 7 17.36 -11.57 -1.04
CA GLU A 7 17.07 -13.01 -0.91
C GLU A 7 16.57 -13.61 -2.23
N LEU A 8 15.75 -12.88 -2.99
CA LEU A 8 15.33 -13.30 -4.32
C LEU A 8 16.56 -13.50 -5.23
N GLU A 9 17.46 -12.53 -5.32
CA GLU A 9 18.69 -12.65 -6.11
C GLU A 9 19.56 -13.83 -5.68
N LYS A 10 19.70 -14.07 -4.38
CA LYS A 10 20.42 -15.22 -3.83
C LYS A 10 19.78 -16.54 -4.26
N ARG A 11 18.44 -16.63 -4.23
CA ARG A 11 17.70 -17.82 -4.65
C ARG A 11 17.75 -18.04 -6.15
N LEU A 12 17.71 -16.98 -6.94
CA LEU A 12 17.90 -17.04 -8.38
C LEU A 12 19.29 -17.55 -8.74
N LYS A 13 20.33 -17.06 -8.05
CA LYS A 13 21.71 -17.58 -8.22
C LYS A 13 21.87 -19.02 -7.77
N ALA A 14 21.11 -19.47 -6.79
CA ALA A 14 21.12 -20.86 -6.32
C ALA A 14 20.39 -21.84 -7.26
N GLY A 15 19.62 -21.34 -8.25
CA GLY A 15 19.00 -22.17 -9.28
C GLY A 15 17.83 -23.02 -8.77
N CYS A 16 16.92 -22.44 -7.98
CA CYS A 16 15.72 -23.16 -7.55
C CYS A 16 14.85 -23.59 -8.74
N ALA A 17 14.21 -24.74 -8.61
CA ALA A 17 13.31 -25.26 -9.64
C ALA A 17 11.93 -24.58 -9.61
N LEU A 18 11.56 -23.90 -8.52
CA LEU A 18 10.25 -23.29 -8.34
C LEU A 18 10.37 -21.96 -7.62
N TYR A 19 9.59 -20.97 -8.09
CA TYR A 19 9.38 -19.67 -7.49
C TYR A 19 7.89 -19.42 -7.36
N TYR A 20 7.38 -19.22 -6.14
CA TYR A 20 5.99 -18.94 -5.90
C TYR A 20 5.82 -17.63 -5.11
N PHE A 21 5.16 -16.65 -5.74
CA PHE A 21 4.89 -15.34 -5.17
C PHE A 21 3.39 -15.18 -4.88
N TYR A 22 3.03 -14.86 -3.65
CA TYR A 22 1.63 -14.64 -3.29
C TYR A 22 1.46 -13.40 -2.42
N ALA A 23 0.37 -12.66 -2.66
CA ALA A 23 0.04 -11.41 -1.99
C ALA A 23 -1.46 -11.14 -2.00
N SER A 24 -1.90 -10.05 -1.35
CA SER A 24 -3.24 -9.49 -1.55
C SER A 24 -3.33 -8.50 -2.72
N ASP A 25 -2.22 -8.22 -3.37
CA ASP A 25 -2.08 -7.20 -4.42
C ASP A 25 -1.42 -7.78 -5.66
N GLU A 26 -2.13 -7.67 -6.79
CA GLU A 26 -1.66 -8.18 -8.09
C GLU A 26 -0.37 -7.51 -8.56
N ALA A 27 -0.23 -6.20 -8.36
CA ALA A 27 0.97 -5.47 -8.79
C ALA A 27 2.24 -5.97 -8.09
N LEU A 28 2.13 -6.40 -6.82
CA LEU A 28 3.27 -6.96 -6.08
C LEU A 28 3.72 -8.30 -6.67
N VAL A 29 2.80 -9.23 -6.88
CA VAL A 29 3.13 -10.56 -7.42
C VAL A 29 3.63 -10.47 -8.86
N HIS A 30 3.02 -9.60 -9.67
CA HIS A 30 3.46 -9.35 -11.04
C HIS A 30 4.88 -8.79 -11.08
N THR A 31 5.18 -7.77 -10.27
CA THR A 31 6.52 -7.16 -10.21
C THR A 31 7.59 -8.18 -9.78
N ALA A 32 7.30 -9.00 -8.77
CA ALA A 32 8.23 -10.03 -8.31
C ALA A 32 8.46 -11.12 -9.36
N ALA A 33 7.38 -11.57 -10.03
CA ALA A 33 7.47 -12.55 -11.11
C ALA A 33 8.29 -12.00 -12.29
N GLN A 34 8.04 -10.75 -12.72
CA GLN A 34 8.80 -10.12 -13.81
C GLN A 34 10.31 -9.99 -13.49
N LYS A 35 10.66 -9.67 -12.24
CA LYS A 35 12.06 -9.65 -11.81
C LYS A 35 12.70 -11.03 -11.88
N ALA A 36 11.99 -12.07 -11.43
CA ALA A 36 12.46 -13.45 -11.53
C ALA A 36 12.62 -13.89 -12.99
N LEU A 37 11.62 -13.65 -13.83
CA LEU A 37 11.64 -13.96 -15.25
C LEU A 37 12.78 -13.25 -15.99
N LYS A 38 12.99 -11.96 -15.75
CA LYS A 38 14.07 -11.19 -16.36
C LYS A 38 15.46 -11.77 -16.03
N TYR A 39 15.62 -12.33 -14.83
CA TYR A 39 16.87 -12.99 -14.45
C TYR A 39 17.00 -14.37 -15.10
N LEU A 40 15.93 -15.17 -15.08
CA LEU A 40 15.92 -16.55 -15.58
C LEU A 40 15.96 -16.63 -17.11
N ASN A 41 15.40 -15.64 -17.82
CA ASN A 41 15.38 -15.55 -19.28
C ASN A 41 16.67 -14.98 -19.90
N ARG A 42 17.76 -14.82 -19.15
CA ARG A 42 19.00 -14.26 -19.71
C ARG A 42 19.57 -15.07 -20.84
N ASP A 43 19.41 -16.37 -20.76
CA ASP A 43 20.04 -17.34 -21.65
C ASP A 43 19.04 -18.17 -22.49
N ASP A 44 17.72 -18.05 -22.22
CA ASP A 44 16.65 -18.75 -22.96
C ASP A 44 15.39 -17.87 -23.09
N PRO A 45 15.06 -17.42 -24.32
CA PRO A 45 13.91 -16.52 -24.53
C PRO A 45 12.54 -17.21 -24.50
N GLU A 46 12.47 -18.54 -24.36
CA GLU A 46 11.22 -19.28 -24.46
C GLU A 46 10.55 -19.53 -23.10
N THR A 47 9.78 -18.52 -22.61
CA THR A 47 8.87 -18.72 -21.48
C THR A 47 7.52 -19.21 -21.98
N THR A 48 7.10 -20.39 -21.53
CA THR A 48 5.72 -20.85 -21.74
C THR A 48 4.81 -20.25 -20.68
N VAL A 49 3.77 -19.52 -21.11
CA VAL A 49 2.78 -18.92 -20.20
C VAL A 49 1.52 -19.77 -20.23
N LEU A 50 1.12 -20.29 -19.09
CA LEU A 50 -0.14 -21.01 -18.90
C LEU A 50 -1.17 -20.03 -18.31
N ASP A 51 -1.91 -19.35 -19.19
CA ASP A 51 -2.94 -18.40 -18.81
C ASP A 51 -4.17 -19.13 -18.27
N GLY A 52 -4.72 -18.57 -17.19
CA GLY A 52 -5.95 -19.05 -16.58
C GLY A 52 -5.80 -19.36 -15.09
N PRO A 53 -6.92 -19.30 -14.36
CA PRO A 53 -6.89 -19.45 -12.90
C PRO A 53 -6.62 -20.89 -12.44
N THR A 54 -6.79 -21.88 -13.33
CA THR A 54 -6.69 -23.31 -13.05
C THR A 54 -6.10 -24.08 -14.25
N PRO A 55 -4.78 -23.87 -14.59
CA PRO A 55 -4.13 -24.72 -15.57
C PRO A 55 -4.30 -26.19 -15.21
N SER A 56 -4.62 -27.03 -16.20
CA SER A 56 -4.75 -28.47 -16.00
C SER A 56 -3.37 -29.10 -15.85
N VAL A 57 -3.31 -30.27 -15.21
CA VAL A 57 -2.06 -31.02 -15.07
C VAL A 57 -1.50 -31.39 -16.43
N GLU A 58 -2.37 -31.75 -17.39
CA GLU A 58 -1.97 -32.07 -18.76
C GLU A 58 -1.29 -30.89 -19.46
N GLU A 59 -1.82 -29.66 -19.31
CA GLU A 59 -1.19 -28.44 -19.83
C GLU A 59 0.18 -28.20 -19.21
N ILE A 60 0.31 -28.42 -17.89
CA ILE A 60 1.57 -28.23 -17.16
C ILE A 60 2.61 -29.27 -17.61
N VAL A 61 2.23 -30.54 -17.71
CA VAL A 61 3.12 -31.61 -18.19
C VAL A 61 3.56 -31.34 -19.63
N LEU A 62 2.65 -30.91 -20.49
CA LEU A 62 2.97 -30.55 -21.87
C LEU A 62 3.94 -29.37 -21.94
N ALA A 63 3.69 -28.31 -21.17
CA ALA A 63 4.56 -27.13 -21.11
C ALA A 63 5.96 -27.46 -20.57
N ALA A 64 6.04 -28.31 -19.54
CA ALA A 64 7.28 -28.71 -18.89
C ALA A 64 8.04 -29.82 -19.65
N GLY A 65 7.33 -30.70 -20.35
CA GLY A 65 7.88 -31.83 -21.08
C GLY A 65 8.45 -31.48 -22.45
N THR A 66 8.20 -30.29 -22.97
CA THR A 66 8.79 -29.85 -24.25
C THR A 66 10.28 -29.57 -24.06
N ILE A 67 11.12 -30.26 -24.84
CA ILE A 67 12.58 -30.07 -24.78
C ILE A 67 12.92 -28.66 -25.32
N SER A 68 13.72 -27.89 -24.57
CA SER A 68 14.25 -26.62 -25.06
C SER A 68 15.18 -26.86 -26.25
N PHE A 69 14.96 -26.12 -27.35
CA PHE A 69 15.78 -26.23 -28.55
C PHE A 69 17.24 -25.81 -28.33
N PHE A 70 17.48 -24.95 -27.34
CA PHE A 70 18.79 -24.40 -27.01
C PHE A 70 19.50 -25.15 -25.84
N GLY A 71 18.89 -26.22 -25.33
CA GLY A 71 19.35 -26.92 -24.13
C GLY A 71 19.07 -26.09 -22.86
N GLY A 72 18.79 -26.76 -21.76
CA GLY A 72 18.45 -26.09 -20.50
C GLY A 72 17.04 -26.42 -19.98
N LYS A 73 16.67 -25.85 -18.84
CA LYS A 73 15.36 -26.07 -18.23
C LYS A 73 14.32 -25.13 -18.84
N ARG A 74 13.14 -25.65 -19.15
CA ARG A 74 11.98 -24.84 -19.61
C ARG A 74 11.52 -23.89 -18.51
N LEU A 75 11.20 -22.67 -18.87
CA LEU A 75 10.61 -21.70 -17.96
C LEU A 75 9.10 -21.66 -18.17
N VAL A 76 8.35 -22.03 -17.12
CA VAL A 76 6.88 -22.08 -17.14
C VAL A 76 6.33 -21.05 -16.16
N LEU A 77 5.60 -20.08 -16.68
CA LEU A 77 4.89 -19.08 -15.89
C LEU A 77 3.42 -19.47 -15.75
N MET A 78 2.93 -19.52 -14.51
CA MET A 78 1.51 -19.69 -14.16
C MET A 78 1.02 -18.45 -13.42
N PRO A 79 0.51 -17.45 -14.14
CA PRO A 79 0.08 -16.20 -13.52
C PRO A 79 -1.27 -16.35 -12.85
N LEU A 80 -1.41 -15.76 -11.66
CA LEU A 80 -2.66 -15.58 -10.92
C LEU A 80 -3.48 -16.87 -10.73
N ILE A 81 -2.79 -18.01 -10.51
CA ILE A 81 -3.48 -19.26 -10.22
C ILE A 81 -4.33 -19.14 -8.96
N ARG A 82 -5.49 -19.81 -8.98
CA ARG A 82 -6.46 -19.82 -7.87
C ARG A 82 -6.57 -21.23 -7.27
N PRO A 83 -5.77 -21.56 -6.23
CA PRO A 83 -5.82 -22.89 -5.62
C PRO A 83 -7.20 -23.29 -5.10
N SER A 84 -8.03 -22.32 -4.70
CA SER A 84 -9.41 -22.53 -4.23
C SER A 84 -10.35 -23.13 -5.28
N THR A 85 -10.07 -22.95 -6.57
CA THR A 85 -10.90 -23.45 -7.68
C THR A 85 -10.56 -24.88 -8.10
N TYR A 86 -9.39 -25.42 -7.73
CA TYR A 86 -9.07 -26.83 -7.95
C TYR A 86 -9.88 -27.76 -7.06
N SER A 87 -10.19 -28.97 -7.53
CA SER A 87 -10.61 -30.05 -6.64
C SER A 87 -9.42 -30.48 -5.75
N ASP A 88 -9.70 -31.18 -4.65
CA ASP A 88 -8.61 -31.64 -3.77
C ASP A 88 -7.71 -32.68 -4.47
N LYS A 89 -8.27 -33.44 -5.44
CA LYS A 89 -7.53 -34.37 -6.29
C LYS A 89 -6.61 -33.64 -7.26
N ASP A 90 -7.17 -32.69 -8.01
CA ASP A 90 -6.40 -31.97 -9.04
C ASP A 90 -5.31 -31.10 -8.42
N LEU A 91 -5.59 -30.52 -7.22
CA LEU A 91 -4.57 -29.79 -6.48
C LEU A 91 -3.44 -30.70 -5.99
N GLN A 92 -3.75 -31.94 -5.59
CA GLN A 92 -2.72 -32.90 -5.21
C GLN A 92 -1.86 -33.27 -6.44
N GLU A 93 -2.53 -33.56 -7.55
CA GLU A 93 -1.87 -33.90 -8.81
C GLU A 93 -0.99 -32.76 -9.33
N LEU A 94 -1.45 -31.49 -9.19
CA LEU A 94 -0.63 -30.30 -9.44
C LEU A 94 0.63 -30.29 -8.56
N CYS A 95 0.49 -30.51 -7.25
CA CYS A 95 1.63 -30.52 -6.33
C CYS A 95 2.63 -31.62 -6.66
N ASP A 96 2.15 -32.80 -7.02
CA ASP A 96 2.98 -33.96 -7.40
C ASP A 96 3.72 -33.68 -8.73
N THR A 97 3.01 -33.12 -9.72
CA THR A 97 3.60 -32.73 -11.01
C THR A 97 4.70 -31.68 -10.84
N LEU A 98 4.49 -30.67 -9.99
CA LEU A 98 5.52 -29.66 -9.70
C LEU A 98 6.74 -30.27 -9.00
N ALA A 99 6.56 -31.35 -8.23
CA ALA A 99 7.65 -32.04 -7.53
C ALA A 99 8.44 -32.98 -8.48
N ASP A 100 7.74 -33.66 -9.38
CA ASP A 100 8.33 -34.70 -10.24
C ASP A 100 8.99 -34.15 -11.52
N THR A 101 8.78 -32.85 -11.82
CA THR A 101 9.30 -32.25 -13.04
C THR A 101 10.70 -31.70 -12.84
N GLU A 102 11.71 -32.37 -13.35
CA GLU A 102 13.12 -31.98 -13.23
C GLU A 102 13.59 -31.00 -14.33
N ASN A 103 12.93 -31.00 -15.49
CA ASN A 103 13.36 -30.26 -16.68
C ASN A 103 12.72 -28.87 -16.85
N ALA A 104 11.97 -28.38 -15.86
CA ALA A 104 11.37 -27.06 -15.90
C ALA A 104 11.73 -26.23 -14.65
N ILE A 105 11.62 -24.93 -14.83
CA ILE A 105 11.61 -23.95 -13.74
C ILE A 105 10.22 -23.31 -13.73
N PHE A 106 9.54 -23.39 -12.62
CA PHE A 106 8.19 -22.86 -12.46
C PHE A 106 8.20 -21.50 -11.77
N VAL A 107 7.44 -20.55 -12.33
CA VAL A 107 7.14 -19.26 -11.68
C VAL A 107 5.63 -19.17 -11.52
N LEU A 108 5.17 -19.21 -10.27
CA LEU A 108 3.76 -19.15 -9.91
C LEU A 108 3.43 -17.82 -9.23
N THR A 109 2.23 -17.29 -9.48
CA THR A 109 1.69 -16.19 -8.71
C THR A 109 0.26 -16.48 -8.26
N SER A 110 -0.14 -15.95 -7.09
CA SER A 110 -1.51 -16.04 -6.58
C SER A 110 -1.90 -14.78 -5.82
N ILE A 111 -3.19 -14.46 -5.89
CA ILE A 111 -3.81 -13.46 -5.02
C ILE A 111 -4.53 -14.20 -3.89
N ILE A 112 -4.19 -13.82 -2.66
CA ILE A 112 -4.79 -14.38 -1.44
C ILE A 112 -5.51 -13.25 -0.70
N GLU A 113 -6.72 -13.52 -0.24
CA GLU A 113 -7.50 -12.55 0.49
C GLU A 113 -6.81 -12.07 1.78
N GLU A 114 -6.90 -10.78 2.01
CA GLU A 114 -6.38 -10.14 3.22
C GLU A 114 -7.54 -9.76 4.15
N SER A 115 -7.42 -10.14 5.41
CA SER A 115 -8.34 -9.73 6.45
C SER A 115 -7.57 -9.19 7.65
N TYR A 116 -7.96 -7.99 8.11
CA TYR A 116 -7.31 -7.30 9.23
C TYR A 116 -5.78 -7.13 9.06
N GLY A 117 -5.32 -6.83 7.85
CA GLY A 117 -3.90 -6.60 7.56
C GLY A 117 -3.05 -7.87 7.50
N LYS A 118 -3.67 -9.06 7.45
CA LYS A 118 -2.99 -10.35 7.31
C LYS A 118 -3.60 -11.15 6.20
N LEU A 119 -2.77 -11.80 5.41
CA LEU A 119 -3.23 -12.77 4.43
C LEU A 119 -3.92 -13.94 5.15
N ARG A 120 -5.03 -14.38 4.59
CA ARG A 120 -5.84 -15.48 5.10
C ARG A 120 -5.92 -16.60 4.05
N PRO A 121 -4.83 -17.34 3.83
CA PRO A 121 -4.87 -18.44 2.89
C PRO A 121 -5.87 -19.51 3.35
N GLY A 122 -6.76 -19.92 2.45
CA GLY A 122 -7.67 -21.03 2.64
C GLY A 122 -6.92 -22.38 2.71
N LYS A 123 -7.62 -23.48 2.95
CA LYS A 123 -6.98 -24.81 3.09
C LYS A 123 -6.19 -25.23 1.85
N ARG A 124 -6.70 -24.93 0.65
CA ARG A 124 -6.07 -25.30 -0.61
C ARG A 124 -4.86 -24.41 -0.92
N GLU A 125 -4.95 -23.11 -0.63
CA GLU A 125 -3.81 -22.21 -0.72
C GLU A 125 -2.69 -22.63 0.24
N GLN A 126 -3.02 -22.98 1.48
CA GLN A 126 -2.06 -23.49 2.48
C GLN A 126 -1.37 -24.78 1.99
N LYS A 127 -2.12 -25.69 1.37
CA LYS A 127 -1.57 -26.95 0.82
C LYS A 127 -0.55 -26.65 -0.30
N LEU A 128 -0.90 -25.77 -1.25
CA LEU A 128 0.01 -25.38 -2.32
C LEU A 128 1.25 -24.65 -1.78
N ILE A 129 1.08 -23.70 -0.86
CA ILE A 129 2.19 -23.00 -0.19
C ILE A 129 3.16 -24.00 0.44
N ALA A 130 2.62 -24.93 1.24
CA ALA A 130 3.44 -25.94 1.93
C ALA A 130 4.18 -26.88 0.98
N SER A 131 3.59 -27.20 -0.18
CA SER A 131 4.26 -27.98 -1.23
C SER A 131 5.37 -27.16 -1.89
N CYS A 132 5.08 -25.92 -2.31
CA CYS A 132 6.05 -25.05 -2.97
C CYS A 132 7.23 -24.66 -2.05
N GLU A 133 7.02 -24.52 -0.74
CA GLU A 133 8.10 -24.25 0.23
C GLU A 133 9.14 -25.38 0.29
N LYS A 134 8.74 -26.61 0.01
CA LYS A 134 9.67 -27.76 -0.05
C LYS A 134 10.45 -27.82 -1.35
N LEU A 135 9.87 -27.32 -2.44
CA LEU A 135 10.41 -27.44 -3.80
C LEU A 135 11.31 -26.26 -4.19
N GLY A 136 11.10 -25.08 -3.60
CA GLY A 136 11.85 -23.92 -4.04
C GLY A 136 11.63 -22.66 -3.19
N TYR A 137 11.61 -21.51 -3.85
CA TYR A 137 11.45 -20.22 -3.21
C TYR A 137 9.97 -19.81 -3.19
N CYS A 138 9.32 -20.02 -2.06
CA CYS A 138 7.94 -19.66 -1.83
C CYS A 138 7.88 -18.47 -0.86
N VAL A 139 7.27 -17.33 -1.28
CA VAL A 139 7.34 -16.10 -0.49
C VAL A 139 6.05 -15.31 -0.52
N GLN A 140 5.64 -14.87 0.66
CA GLN A 140 4.58 -13.89 0.86
C GLN A 140 5.13 -12.50 0.59
N LEU A 141 4.46 -11.76 -0.30
CA LEU A 141 4.74 -10.35 -0.54
C LEU A 141 3.76 -9.50 0.26
N ASN A 142 4.27 -8.53 0.96
CA ASN A 142 3.46 -7.56 1.68
C ASN A 142 3.74 -6.16 1.11
N ARG A 143 2.73 -5.31 1.11
CA ARG A 143 2.97 -3.89 0.82
C ARG A 143 3.94 -3.34 1.86
N PRO A 144 5.06 -2.77 1.44
CA PRO A 144 5.93 -2.09 2.38
C PRO A 144 5.19 -0.89 2.98
N THR A 145 5.32 -0.69 4.28
CA THR A 145 4.68 0.38 5.02
C THR A 145 5.67 1.02 6.00
N GLY A 146 5.42 2.23 6.41
CA GLY A 146 6.15 2.89 7.47
C GLY A 146 7.67 2.85 7.29
N ALA A 147 8.39 2.19 8.21
CA ALA A 147 9.86 2.12 8.21
C ALA A 147 10.45 1.44 6.96
N ALA A 148 9.74 0.47 6.38
CA ALA A 148 10.17 -0.20 5.15
C ALA A 148 10.13 0.76 3.95
N LEU A 149 9.07 1.56 3.82
CA LEU A 149 8.99 2.60 2.78
C LEU A 149 10.03 3.70 2.97
N GLN A 150 10.31 4.10 4.21
CA GLN A 150 11.39 5.06 4.48
C GLN A 150 12.76 4.50 4.06
N ALA A 151 13.02 3.21 4.32
CA ALA A 151 14.24 2.56 3.87
C ALA A 151 14.32 2.53 2.33
N MET A 152 13.23 2.15 1.66
CA MET A 152 13.15 2.17 0.19
C MET A 152 13.37 3.59 -0.37
N ALA A 153 12.76 4.61 0.24
CA ALA A 153 12.97 6.00 -0.19
C ALA A 153 14.45 6.41 -0.09
N ARG A 154 15.14 6.02 0.98
CA ARG A 154 16.59 6.24 1.12
C ARG A 154 17.40 5.51 0.04
N ASP A 155 17.02 4.27 -0.28
CA ASP A 155 17.71 3.51 -1.33
C ASP A 155 17.49 4.15 -2.71
N TRP A 156 16.27 4.57 -3.04
CA TRP A 156 15.98 5.30 -4.30
C TRP A 156 16.72 6.66 -4.37
N ALA A 157 16.84 7.38 -3.25
CA ALA A 157 17.62 8.62 -3.24
C ALA A 157 19.10 8.33 -3.57
N LYS A 158 19.70 7.29 -3.00
CA LYS A 158 21.08 6.85 -3.31
C LYS A 158 21.25 6.41 -4.75
N GLU A 159 20.29 5.65 -5.29
CA GLU A 159 20.26 5.27 -6.71
C GLU A 159 20.23 6.49 -7.63
N ALA A 160 19.51 7.54 -7.20
CA ALA A 160 19.46 8.83 -7.90
C ALA A 160 20.70 9.72 -7.62
N GLY A 161 21.65 9.29 -6.79
CA GLY A 161 22.86 10.09 -6.46
C GLY A 161 22.66 11.12 -5.35
N ALA A 162 21.62 11.00 -4.52
CA ALA A 162 21.31 11.92 -3.43
C ALA A 162 21.19 11.19 -2.07
N ASP A 163 21.14 11.94 -0.98
CA ASP A 163 20.86 11.40 0.37
C ASP A 163 19.79 12.25 1.06
N PHE A 164 19.10 11.65 2.05
CA PHE A 164 18.18 12.38 2.90
C PHE A 164 18.85 12.95 4.15
N ALA A 165 18.55 14.20 4.48
CA ALA A 165 18.81 14.74 5.83
C ALA A 165 17.96 13.95 6.87
N PRO A 166 18.42 13.86 8.14
CA PRO A 166 17.74 13.09 9.16
C PRO A 166 16.24 13.40 9.28
N GLY A 167 15.40 12.40 9.01
CA GLY A 167 13.95 12.45 9.09
C GLY A 167 13.24 13.18 7.93
N ALA A 168 13.95 13.55 6.86
CA ALA A 168 13.33 14.13 5.66
C ALA A 168 12.55 13.06 4.87
N GLU A 169 13.00 11.80 4.86
CA GLU A 169 12.27 10.66 4.31
C GLU A 169 10.94 10.39 5.03
N ALA A 170 10.92 10.55 6.35
CA ALA A 170 9.69 10.43 7.13
C ALA A 170 8.71 11.57 6.83
N ALA A 171 9.21 12.79 6.65
CA ALA A 171 8.41 13.93 6.26
C ALA A 171 7.84 13.77 4.85
N LEU A 172 8.61 13.19 3.92
CA LEU A 172 8.14 12.90 2.56
C LEU A 172 7.01 11.86 2.58
N LEU A 173 7.21 10.75 3.29
CA LEU A 173 6.19 9.72 3.44
C LEU A 173 4.89 10.27 4.05
N ALA A 174 5.01 11.19 5.01
CA ALA A 174 3.86 11.86 5.62
C ALA A 174 3.04 12.71 4.64
N ARG A 175 3.69 13.27 3.62
CA ARG A 175 3.05 14.14 2.62
C ARG A 175 2.49 13.35 1.44
N CYS A 176 3.24 12.39 0.94
CA CYS A 176 2.91 11.60 -0.25
C CYS A 176 2.07 10.36 0.07
N GLY A 177 1.97 9.95 1.36
CA GLY A 177 1.34 8.69 1.73
C GLY A 177 2.20 7.47 1.39
N GLU A 178 1.56 6.30 1.28
CA GLU A 178 2.24 5.01 1.12
C GLU A 178 2.22 4.48 -0.34
N ASP A 179 1.85 5.32 -1.31
CA ASP A 179 1.94 4.95 -2.72
C ASP A 179 3.41 4.93 -3.16
N GLN A 180 3.91 3.74 -3.50
CA GLN A 180 5.31 3.53 -3.85
C GLN A 180 5.72 4.25 -5.13
N PHE A 181 4.81 4.30 -6.12
CA PHE A 181 5.09 4.93 -7.40
C PHE A 181 5.19 6.45 -7.24
N LEU A 182 4.21 7.04 -6.54
CA LEU A 182 4.24 8.46 -6.22
C LEU A 182 5.49 8.81 -5.39
N LEU A 183 5.78 8.00 -4.36
CA LEU A 183 6.92 8.23 -3.48
C LEU A 183 8.25 8.17 -4.23
N LYS A 184 8.43 7.22 -5.14
CA LYS A 184 9.64 7.10 -5.97
C LYS A 184 9.81 8.30 -6.89
N ASN A 185 8.75 8.71 -7.59
CA ASN A 185 8.78 9.88 -8.45
C ASN A 185 9.12 11.17 -7.66
N GLU A 186 8.59 11.31 -6.46
CA GLU A 186 8.91 12.44 -5.58
C GLU A 186 10.36 12.43 -5.10
N VAL A 187 10.91 11.25 -4.80
CA VAL A 187 12.34 11.11 -4.46
C VAL A 187 13.22 11.55 -5.62
N GLU A 188 12.94 11.07 -6.83
CA GLU A 188 13.70 11.44 -8.03
C GLU A 188 13.61 12.94 -8.32
N LYS A 189 12.42 13.53 -8.23
CA LYS A 189 12.21 14.98 -8.36
C LYS A 189 12.99 15.77 -7.32
N LEU A 190 12.92 15.38 -6.05
CA LEU A 190 13.62 16.07 -4.96
C LEU A 190 15.14 15.91 -5.06
N ALA A 191 15.64 14.76 -5.51
CA ALA A 191 17.04 14.53 -5.78
C ALA A 191 17.57 15.49 -6.85
N ALA A 192 16.84 15.65 -7.96
CA ALA A 192 17.19 16.61 -9.01
C ALA A 192 17.18 18.05 -8.51
N LEU A 193 16.16 18.45 -7.73
CA LEU A 193 16.06 19.77 -7.12
C LEU A 193 17.17 20.07 -6.08
N ALA A 194 17.68 19.02 -5.44
CA ALA A 194 18.83 19.08 -4.54
C ALA A 194 20.18 19.08 -5.28
N ASN A 195 20.19 19.15 -6.62
CA ASN A 195 21.38 18.96 -7.44
C ASN A 195 22.14 17.67 -7.07
N TYR A 196 21.38 16.57 -6.85
CA TYR A 196 21.91 15.26 -6.49
C TYR A 196 22.77 15.27 -5.21
N SER A 197 22.38 16.10 -4.24
CA SER A 197 23.02 16.21 -2.93
C SER A 197 22.04 15.84 -1.81
N THR A 198 21.98 16.61 -0.71
CA THR A 198 21.13 16.28 0.43
C THR A 198 19.72 16.85 0.29
N ILE A 199 18.71 15.98 0.31
CA ILE A 199 17.29 16.33 0.36
C ILE A 199 16.91 16.71 1.80
N THR A 200 16.56 17.98 2.04
CA THR A 200 16.23 18.49 3.37
C THR A 200 14.73 18.46 3.65
N LYS A 201 14.35 18.56 4.94
CA LYS A 201 12.93 18.70 5.33
C LYS A 201 12.27 19.95 4.76
N GLU A 202 13.02 21.05 4.62
CA GLU A 202 12.53 22.28 4.02
C GLU A 202 12.19 22.08 2.55
N MET A 203 13.02 21.37 1.80
CA MET A 203 12.75 21.03 0.39
C MET A 203 11.48 20.16 0.29
N VAL A 204 11.38 19.12 1.11
CA VAL A 204 10.18 18.27 1.19
C VAL A 204 8.94 19.12 1.50
N SER A 205 9.04 20.03 2.47
CA SER A 205 7.91 20.89 2.88
C SER A 205 7.45 21.86 1.80
N ARG A 206 8.38 22.38 0.99
CA ARG A 206 8.08 23.41 -0.03
C ARG A 206 7.73 22.82 -1.39
N LEU A 207 8.34 21.71 -1.76
CA LEU A 207 8.36 21.18 -3.13
C LEU A 207 7.78 19.77 -3.26
N GLY A 208 7.62 19.06 -2.13
CA GLY A 208 7.02 17.72 -2.12
C GLY A 208 5.53 17.78 -2.43
N THR A 209 5.06 16.84 -3.25
CA THR A 209 3.63 16.66 -3.50
C THR A 209 2.91 16.34 -2.19
N VAL A 210 1.68 16.82 -2.04
CA VAL A 210 0.85 16.61 -0.85
C VAL A 210 -0.38 15.80 -1.26
N THR A 211 -0.67 14.74 -0.54
CA THR A 211 -1.91 14.01 -0.74
C THR A 211 -3.10 14.78 -0.15
N LEU A 212 -4.29 14.52 -0.67
CA LEU A 212 -5.52 15.12 -0.16
C LEU A 212 -5.70 14.88 1.36
N ASP A 213 -5.34 13.68 1.85
CA ASP A 213 -5.40 13.36 3.29
C ASP A 213 -4.46 14.24 4.13
N ALA A 214 -3.24 14.49 3.65
CA ALA A 214 -2.29 15.36 4.34
C ALA A 214 -2.75 16.83 4.33
N ASP A 215 -3.27 17.31 3.21
CA ASP A 215 -3.80 18.67 3.07
C ASP A 215 -5.03 18.90 3.96
N THR A 216 -5.96 17.94 3.99
CA THR A 216 -7.15 18.03 4.85
C THR A 216 -6.79 17.90 6.33
N PHE A 217 -5.78 17.10 6.69
CA PHE A 217 -5.26 17.05 8.05
C PHE A 217 -4.66 18.39 8.51
N ASP A 218 -3.94 19.07 7.63
CA ASP A 218 -3.44 20.42 7.91
C ASP A 218 -4.58 21.43 8.02
N MET A 219 -5.66 21.30 7.22
CA MET A 219 -6.87 22.12 7.41
C MET A 219 -7.48 21.93 8.80
N VAL A 220 -7.59 20.68 9.28
CA VAL A 220 -8.08 20.39 10.64
C VAL A 220 -7.20 21.07 11.69
N LYS A 221 -5.87 21.04 11.56
CA LYS A 221 -4.95 21.74 12.47
C LYS A 221 -5.18 23.25 12.45
N LEU A 222 -5.40 23.84 11.29
CA LEU A 222 -5.69 25.28 11.14
C LEU A 222 -7.00 25.65 11.84
N LEU A 223 -8.08 24.86 11.63
CA LEU A 223 -9.37 25.06 12.29
C LEU A 223 -9.23 24.99 13.82
N THR A 224 -8.52 23.98 14.32
CA THR A 224 -8.34 23.77 15.77
C THR A 224 -7.39 24.78 16.43
N SER A 225 -6.56 25.46 15.65
CA SER A 225 -5.69 26.55 16.12
C SER A 225 -6.30 27.95 15.94
N GLY A 226 -7.57 28.03 15.54
CA GLY A 226 -8.31 29.30 15.36
C GLY A 226 -7.95 30.04 14.06
N GLN A 227 -7.24 29.41 13.13
CA GLN A 227 -6.82 30.01 11.86
C GLN A 227 -7.81 29.67 10.72
N ALA A 228 -9.11 29.96 10.94
CA ALA A 228 -10.19 29.61 10.01
C ALA A 228 -9.98 30.19 8.61
N ASP A 229 -9.48 31.42 8.50
CA ASP A 229 -9.22 32.08 7.20
C ASP A 229 -8.21 31.28 6.37
N LYS A 230 -7.14 30.78 7.00
CA LYS A 230 -6.15 29.94 6.31
C LYS A 230 -6.71 28.58 5.91
N ALA A 231 -7.59 28.01 6.73
CA ALA A 231 -8.27 26.77 6.37
C ALA A 231 -9.20 26.98 5.16
N GLN A 232 -9.94 28.09 5.11
CA GLN A 232 -10.75 28.46 3.95
C GLN A 232 -9.91 28.70 2.68
N GLN A 233 -8.76 29.36 2.82
CA GLN A 233 -7.85 29.56 1.69
C GLN A 233 -7.32 28.22 1.16
N LYS A 234 -6.99 27.29 2.06
CA LYS A 234 -6.54 25.95 1.70
C LYS A 234 -7.65 25.16 1.00
N LEU A 235 -8.90 25.24 1.45
CA LEU A 235 -10.05 24.67 0.75
C LEU A 235 -10.16 25.20 -0.67
N LYS A 236 -10.09 26.53 -0.87
CA LYS A 236 -10.12 27.13 -2.21
C LYS A 236 -9.01 26.60 -3.10
N THR A 237 -7.82 26.40 -2.55
CA THR A 237 -6.70 25.83 -3.30
C THR A 237 -6.98 24.40 -3.73
N LEU A 238 -7.54 23.56 -2.83
CA LEU A 238 -7.88 22.17 -3.17
C LEU A 238 -8.95 22.08 -4.26
N LEU A 239 -9.98 22.93 -4.18
CA LEU A 239 -11.04 23.01 -5.20
C LEU A 239 -10.48 23.50 -6.55
N ALA A 240 -9.60 24.51 -6.54
CA ALA A 240 -8.92 24.99 -7.74
C ALA A 240 -8.00 23.92 -8.41
N LEU A 241 -7.48 22.99 -7.62
CA LEU A 241 -6.73 21.81 -8.09
C LEU A 241 -7.64 20.67 -8.59
N GLN A 242 -8.92 20.94 -8.81
CA GLN A 242 -9.90 19.97 -9.34
C GLN A 242 -10.17 18.79 -8.41
N ASN A 243 -9.92 18.93 -7.08
CA ASN A 243 -10.38 17.92 -6.13
C ASN A 243 -11.89 18.02 -5.94
N GLU A 244 -12.57 16.92 -6.11
CA GLU A 244 -14.02 16.83 -5.93
C GLU A 244 -14.43 17.16 -4.48
N PRO A 245 -15.41 18.03 -4.23
CA PRO A 245 -15.86 18.40 -2.89
C PRO A 245 -16.19 17.21 -1.99
N ILE A 246 -16.78 16.15 -2.57
CA ILE A 246 -17.13 14.93 -1.84
C ILE A 246 -15.88 14.17 -1.37
N MET A 247 -14.78 14.19 -2.13
CA MET A 247 -13.51 13.57 -1.75
C MET A 247 -12.85 14.36 -0.61
N ILE A 248 -12.89 15.70 -0.68
CA ILE A 248 -12.39 16.57 0.41
C ILE A 248 -13.20 16.34 1.69
N ALA A 249 -14.53 16.27 1.59
CA ALA A 249 -15.40 15.97 2.73
C ALA A 249 -15.10 14.59 3.34
N GLY A 250 -14.92 13.56 2.53
CA GLY A 250 -14.54 12.21 2.96
C GLY A 250 -13.21 12.20 3.73
N ALA A 251 -12.21 12.92 3.25
CA ALA A 251 -10.92 13.04 3.92
C ALA A 251 -11.05 13.82 5.26
N LEU A 252 -11.85 14.89 5.31
CA LEU A 252 -12.15 15.60 6.57
C LEU A 252 -12.85 14.69 7.58
N ILE A 253 -13.87 13.94 7.16
CA ILE A 253 -14.57 12.96 8.00
C ILE A 253 -13.57 11.95 8.59
N SER A 254 -12.71 11.41 7.76
CA SER A 254 -11.68 10.44 8.19
C SER A 254 -10.76 11.06 9.26
N ASN A 255 -10.31 12.30 9.08
CA ASN A 255 -9.46 12.99 10.03
C ASN A 255 -10.17 13.26 11.37
N TYR A 256 -11.43 13.70 11.36
CA TYR A 256 -12.19 13.92 12.59
C TYR A 256 -12.55 12.61 13.31
N LEU A 257 -12.81 11.54 12.57
CA LEU A 257 -12.96 10.19 13.16
C LEU A 257 -11.69 9.73 13.86
N ASP A 258 -10.52 10.00 13.29
CA ASP A 258 -9.24 9.68 13.94
C ASP A 258 -9.06 10.47 15.25
N LEU A 259 -9.37 11.78 15.25
CA LEU A 259 -9.35 12.58 16.47
C LEU A 259 -10.28 11.98 17.55
N TYR A 260 -11.51 11.61 17.18
CA TYR A 260 -12.49 11.05 18.08
C TYR A 260 -12.05 9.69 18.65
N ARG A 261 -11.58 8.78 17.81
CA ARG A 261 -11.08 7.45 18.20
C ARG A 261 -9.88 7.54 19.14
N VAL A 262 -8.92 8.41 18.84
CA VAL A 262 -7.75 8.65 19.68
C VAL A 262 -8.17 9.25 21.03
N LEU A 263 -9.05 10.23 21.05
CA LEU A 263 -9.56 10.82 22.30
C LEU A 263 -10.27 9.79 23.17
N LEU A 264 -11.14 8.97 22.62
CA LEU A 264 -11.83 7.88 23.34
C LEU A 264 -10.86 6.84 23.87
N GLY A 265 -9.90 6.41 23.05
CA GLY A 265 -8.84 5.47 23.45
C GLY A 265 -8.07 5.99 24.68
N ARG A 266 -7.62 7.24 24.63
CA ARG A 266 -6.91 7.87 25.75
C ARG A 266 -7.74 7.99 27.02
N ARG A 267 -9.02 8.38 26.89
CA ARG A 267 -9.95 8.43 28.04
C ARG A 267 -10.21 7.05 28.66
N SER A 268 -10.18 6.01 27.85
CA SER A 268 -10.31 4.62 28.27
C SER A 268 -8.96 3.98 28.68
N ARG A 269 -7.89 4.76 28.85
CA ARG A 269 -6.53 4.34 29.19
C ARG A 269 -5.96 3.31 28.22
N ARG A 270 -6.35 3.35 26.97
CA ARG A 270 -5.87 2.47 25.90
C ARG A 270 -4.76 3.14 25.09
N GLY A 271 -3.81 2.35 24.64
CA GLY A 271 -2.72 2.82 23.77
C GLY A 271 -3.17 3.02 22.33
N LEU A 272 -2.39 3.79 21.56
CA LEU A 272 -2.68 3.99 20.12
C LEU A 272 -2.67 2.67 19.33
N GLY A 273 -1.86 1.70 19.74
CA GLY A 273 -1.85 0.36 19.15
C GLY A 273 -3.17 -0.40 19.34
N ASP A 274 -3.82 -0.24 20.50
CA ASP A 274 -5.14 -0.81 20.76
C ASP A 274 -6.21 -0.15 19.90
N VAL A 275 -6.16 1.19 19.79
CA VAL A 275 -7.05 1.96 18.91
C VAL A 275 -6.88 1.52 17.47
N ALA A 276 -5.64 1.36 17.01
CA ALA A 276 -5.37 0.90 15.65
C ALA A 276 -5.95 -0.50 15.39
N LYS A 277 -5.80 -1.41 16.35
CA LYS A 277 -6.32 -2.78 16.26
C LYS A 277 -7.86 -2.80 16.25
N ASP A 278 -8.50 -2.06 17.14
CA ASP A 278 -9.97 -2.04 17.27
C ASP A 278 -10.69 -1.51 16.03
N PHE A 279 -10.10 -0.51 15.40
CA PHE A 279 -10.68 0.15 14.22
C PHE A 279 -10.06 -0.31 12.90
N GLY A 280 -9.22 -1.34 12.92
CA GLY A 280 -8.67 -1.97 11.71
C GLY A 280 -7.75 -1.07 10.91
N TYR A 281 -6.99 -0.18 11.55
CA TYR A 281 -6.01 0.65 10.86
C TYR A 281 -4.92 -0.22 10.25
N LYS A 282 -4.58 0.10 8.99
CA LYS A 282 -3.51 -0.55 8.23
C LYS A 282 -2.39 0.46 7.93
N GLY A 283 -1.26 -0.06 7.44
CA GLY A 283 -0.16 0.79 6.97
C GLY A 283 0.52 1.59 8.08
N ASN A 284 0.83 2.84 7.81
CA ASN A 284 1.58 3.72 8.73
C ASN A 284 0.68 4.36 9.81
N TRP A 285 -0.22 3.58 10.41
CA TRP A 285 -1.16 4.04 11.44
C TRP A 285 -0.44 4.72 12.60
N ASN A 286 0.76 4.26 12.96
CA ASN A 286 1.52 4.80 14.09
C ASN A 286 1.86 6.29 13.86
N TYR A 287 2.36 6.65 12.68
CA TYR A 287 2.60 8.04 12.32
C TYR A 287 1.31 8.85 12.31
N ARG A 288 0.26 8.34 11.66
CA ARG A 288 -1.05 8.98 11.54
C ARG A 288 -1.67 9.25 12.90
N LEU A 289 -1.78 8.25 13.78
CA LEU A 289 -2.40 8.39 15.09
C LEU A 289 -1.54 9.22 16.06
N ASN A 290 -0.20 9.11 16.04
CA ASN A 290 0.67 9.97 16.84
C ASN A 290 0.56 11.44 16.45
N SER A 291 0.47 11.76 15.16
CA SER A 291 0.29 13.14 14.70
C SER A 291 -1.08 13.71 15.10
N THR A 292 -2.09 12.86 15.16
CA THR A 292 -3.47 13.19 15.55
C THR A 292 -3.60 13.41 17.06
N GLU A 293 -2.84 12.70 17.88
CA GLU A 293 -3.00 12.66 19.34
C GLU A 293 -2.91 14.05 20.01
N LYS A 294 -1.89 14.83 19.65
CA LYS A 294 -1.72 16.19 20.21
C LYS A 294 -2.90 17.10 19.91
N THR A 295 -3.52 16.92 18.76
CA THR A 295 -4.70 17.68 18.35
C THR A 295 -5.95 17.16 19.05
N ALA A 296 -6.11 15.83 19.13
CA ALA A 296 -7.26 15.20 19.78
C ALA A 296 -7.41 15.59 21.25
N LEU A 297 -6.30 15.68 21.98
CA LEU A 297 -6.27 16.03 23.40
C LEU A 297 -6.73 17.48 23.69
N ARG A 298 -6.83 18.34 22.70
CA ARG A 298 -7.35 19.71 22.86
C ARG A 298 -8.87 19.76 22.87
N PHE A 299 -9.53 18.71 22.42
CA PHE A 299 -11.00 18.65 22.32
C PHE A 299 -11.66 18.04 23.54
N LYS A 300 -12.85 18.52 23.84
CA LYS A 300 -13.82 17.78 24.64
C LYS A 300 -14.55 16.78 23.74
N ARG A 301 -15.06 15.70 24.32
CA ARG A 301 -15.79 14.68 23.57
C ARG A 301 -16.99 15.27 22.79
N ALA A 302 -17.80 16.07 23.48
CA ALA A 302 -18.97 16.72 22.87
C ALA A 302 -18.62 17.56 21.64
N GLN A 303 -17.50 18.31 21.67
CA GLN A 303 -17.06 19.12 20.54
C GLN A 303 -16.74 18.26 19.29
N LEU A 304 -16.09 17.10 19.46
CA LEU A 304 -15.83 16.20 18.33
C LEU A 304 -17.11 15.53 17.83
N GLU A 305 -18.06 15.25 18.72
CA GLU A 305 -19.39 14.77 18.34
C GLU A 305 -20.15 15.83 17.52
N ASP A 306 -20.11 17.09 17.92
CA ASP A 306 -20.69 18.19 17.15
C ASP A 306 -20.02 18.36 15.78
N CYS A 307 -18.67 18.29 15.73
CA CYS A 307 -17.94 18.33 14.47
C CYS A 307 -18.34 17.17 13.53
N LEU A 308 -18.48 15.96 14.07
CA LEU A 308 -18.89 14.79 13.28
C LEU A 308 -20.33 14.93 12.77
N HIS A 309 -21.25 15.52 13.55
CA HIS A 309 -22.62 15.84 13.10
C HIS A 309 -22.63 16.88 11.97
N ILE A 310 -21.75 17.90 12.05
CA ILE A 310 -21.59 18.89 10.97
C ILE A 310 -21.15 18.19 9.69
N LEU A 311 -20.14 17.33 9.80
CA LEU A 311 -19.60 16.58 8.65
C LEU A 311 -20.59 15.57 8.09
N GLN A 312 -21.39 14.92 8.93
CA GLN A 312 -22.47 14.03 8.49
C GLN A 312 -23.53 14.79 7.67
N ARG A 313 -23.92 15.98 8.12
CA ARG A 313 -24.84 16.84 7.36
C ARG A 313 -24.22 17.27 6.03
N LEU A 314 -22.95 17.67 6.05
CA LEU A 314 -22.22 18.03 4.83
C LEU A 314 -22.23 16.89 3.81
N ASP A 315 -21.91 15.65 4.24
CA ASP A 315 -21.91 14.47 3.36
C ASP A 315 -23.30 14.22 2.75
N THR A 316 -24.36 14.38 3.55
CA THR A 316 -25.74 14.25 3.07
C THR A 316 -26.09 15.36 2.08
N ASP A 317 -25.75 16.60 2.40
CA ASP A 317 -26.07 17.77 1.58
C ASP A 317 -25.33 17.72 0.22
N LEU A 318 -24.07 17.32 0.21
CA LEU A 318 -23.29 17.13 -1.03
C LEU A 318 -23.88 16.06 -1.96
N LYS A 319 -24.56 15.06 -1.40
CA LYS A 319 -25.18 13.95 -2.18
C LYS A 319 -26.61 14.22 -2.62
N SER A 320 -27.35 15.06 -1.91
CA SER A 320 -28.80 15.21 -2.09
C SER A 320 -29.26 16.62 -2.40
N SER A 321 -28.48 17.64 -2.04
CA SER A 321 -28.86 19.05 -2.25
C SER A 321 -28.56 19.50 -3.69
N LYS A 322 -29.32 20.52 -4.14
CA LYS A 322 -29.04 21.26 -5.39
C LYS A 322 -28.19 22.49 -5.18
N LEU A 323 -27.75 22.73 -3.93
CA LEU A 323 -26.89 23.87 -3.60
C LEU A 323 -25.49 23.66 -4.15
N ASP A 324 -24.80 24.78 -4.38
CA ASP A 324 -23.42 24.77 -4.81
C ASP A 324 -22.53 24.05 -3.79
N ALA A 325 -21.77 23.07 -4.26
CA ALA A 325 -20.95 22.21 -3.41
C ALA A 325 -19.83 23.00 -2.71
N ASP A 326 -19.24 24.00 -3.37
CA ASP A 326 -18.20 24.85 -2.80
C ASP A 326 -18.75 25.69 -1.65
N LEU A 327 -19.98 26.17 -1.79
CA LEU A 327 -20.68 26.93 -0.74
C LEU A 327 -20.98 26.03 0.47
N LEU A 328 -21.44 24.80 0.25
CA LEU A 328 -21.66 23.82 1.31
C LEU A 328 -20.37 23.50 2.07
N MET A 329 -19.25 23.32 1.37
CA MET A 329 -17.93 23.10 1.96
C MET A 329 -17.47 24.31 2.79
N GLN A 330 -17.59 25.53 2.27
CA GLN A 330 -17.20 26.74 2.97
C GLN A 330 -18.04 26.96 4.25
N LYS A 331 -19.35 26.72 4.17
CA LYS A 331 -20.27 26.78 5.34
C LYS A 331 -19.83 25.78 6.40
N ALA A 332 -19.58 24.51 6.02
CA ALA A 332 -19.19 23.47 6.96
C ALA A 332 -17.85 23.80 7.65
N LEU A 333 -16.86 24.38 6.94
CA LEU A 333 -15.62 24.82 7.56
C LEU A 333 -15.84 25.93 8.61
N CYS A 334 -16.74 26.86 8.34
CA CYS A 334 -17.11 27.90 9.34
C CYS A 334 -17.74 27.27 10.59
N GLU A 335 -18.68 26.34 10.41
CA GLU A 335 -19.32 25.61 11.50
C GLU A 335 -18.30 24.79 12.32
N LEU A 336 -17.39 24.08 11.66
CA LEU A 336 -16.31 23.34 12.31
C LEU A 336 -15.36 24.26 13.11
N ALA A 337 -15.03 25.43 12.57
CA ALA A 337 -14.20 26.41 13.25
C ALA A 337 -14.87 26.93 14.52
N LEU A 338 -16.19 27.06 14.53
CA LEU A 338 -16.96 27.47 15.72
C LEU A 338 -17.07 26.37 16.75
N ALA A 339 -17.40 25.15 16.33
CA ALA A 339 -17.48 23.95 17.19
C ALA A 339 -16.13 23.59 17.85
N GLY A 340 -15.03 23.85 17.16
CA GLY A 340 -13.67 23.54 17.66
C GLY A 340 -13.09 24.58 18.65
N ARG A 341 -13.71 25.75 18.83
CA ARG A 341 -13.18 26.86 19.64
C ARG A 341 -13.56 26.86 21.12
N ALA A 342 -14.33 25.96 21.60
CA ALA A 342 -14.87 26.07 22.98
C ALA A 342 -13.88 25.69 24.10
#